data_b668c15b742a0936c09b7016a9752f4a
#
_entry.id   b668c15b742a0936c09b7016a9752f4a
#
_cell.length_a   1.000
_cell.length_b   1.000
_cell.length_c   1.000
_cell.angle_alpha   90.00
_cell.angle_beta   90.00
_cell.angle_gamma   90.00
#
_symmetry.space_group_name_H-M   'P 1'
#
loop_
_entity.id
_entity.type
_entity.pdbx_description
1 polymer ?
#
loop_
_entity_poly.entity_id
_entity_poly.type
_entity_poly.pdbx_seq_one_letter_code
_entity_poly.pdbx_strand_id
1 'polypeptide(L)' 'GFATRKLGDYENGEKYYLQGLEIDPNHKGINEYLGELYVATNRMALAKERLGVLKNCGCEEYNELKEVIEGTKKSKY' A
#
# COMPACT_ATOMS: atom_id res chain seq x y z
N GLY A 1 4.33 -18.45 3.97
CA GLY A 1 4.97 -17.50 4.32
C GLY A 1 4.05 -16.79 4.88
N PHE A 2 3.27 -16.84 4.40
CA PHE A 2 2.36 -16.41 4.80
C PHE A 2 2.26 -16.16 6.19
N ALA A 3 2.01 -16.95 6.83
CA ALA A 3 1.71 -16.82 8.20
C ALA A 3 2.83 -16.28 9.02
N THR A 4 3.97 -16.21 8.47
CA THR A 4 5.12 -15.74 9.21
C THR A 4 5.30 -14.24 9.16
N ARG A 5 4.48 -13.54 8.41
CA ARG A 5 4.60 -12.11 8.37
C ARG A 5 4.11 -11.53 9.68
N LYS A 6 5.03 -10.95 10.43
CA LYS A 6 4.75 -10.48 11.76
C LYS A 6 4.50 -8.99 11.78
N LEU A 7 3.89 -8.53 12.85
CA LEU A 7 3.60 -7.13 13.02
C LEU A 7 4.87 -6.26 12.90
N GLY A 8 5.97 -6.75 13.43
CA GLY A 8 7.23 -6.03 13.31
C GLY A 8 7.67 -5.82 11.88
N ASP A 9 7.44 -6.81 11.03
CA ASP A 9 7.78 -6.70 9.62
C ASP A 9 6.93 -5.64 8.95
N TYR A 10 5.65 -5.56 9.30
CA TYR A 10 4.80 -4.53 8.77
C TYR A 10 5.27 -3.15 9.18
N GLU A 11 5.67 -2.99 10.44
CA GLU A 11 6.15 -1.71 10.93
C GLU A 11 7.41 -1.28 10.20
N ASN A 12 8.35 -2.20 10.02
CA ASN A 12 9.59 -1.89 9.31
C ASN A 12 9.32 -1.54 7.85
N GLY A 13 8.43 -2.27 7.22
CA GLY A 13 8.05 -1.99 5.85
C GLY A 13 7.40 -0.63 5.71
N GLU A 14 6.54 -0.29 6.65
CA GLU A 14 5.87 1.00 6.64
C GLU A 14 6.88 2.14 6.78
N LYS A 15 7.82 2.02 7.70
CA LYS A 15 8.85 3.04 7.86
C LYS A 15 9.64 3.23 6.58
N TYR A 16 10.01 2.12 5.96
CA TYR A 16 10.79 2.17 4.74
C TYR A 16 10.02 2.89 3.62
N TYR A 17 8.74 2.55 3.47
CA TYR A 17 7.92 3.19 2.45
C TYR A 17 7.69 4.67 2.74
N LEU A 18 7.50 5.02 4.00
CA LEU A 18 7.32 6.43 4.34
C LEU A 18 8.57 7.24 4.06
N GLN A 19 9.76 6.67 4.30
CA GLN A 19 10.99 7.33 3.95
C GLN A 19 11.10 7.55 2.45
N GLY A 20 10.70 6.55 1.68
CA GLY A 20 10.69 6.68 0.22
C GLY A 20 9.76 7.76 -0.25
N LEU A 21 8.61 7.91 0.40
CA LEU A 21 7.65 8.94 0.04
C LEU A 21 8.10 10.33 0.43
N GLU A 22 8.99 10.46 1.41
CA GLU A 22 9.58 11.76 1.70
C GLU A 22 10.45 12.24 0.55
N ILE A 23 11.08 11.30 -0.13
CA ILE A 23 11.94 11.61 -1.26
C ILE A 23 11.11 11.78 -2.53
N ASP A 24 10.14 10.91 -2.73
CA ASP A 24 9.29 10.93 -3.92
C ASP A 24 7.85 10.63 -3.54
N PRO A 25 7.08 11.64 -3.14
CA PRO A 25 5.71 11.42 -2.64
C PRO A 25 4.77 10.80 -3.66
N ASN A 26 5.09 10.88 -4.93
CA ASN A 26 4.22 10.35 -5.98
C ASN A 26 4.73 9.04 -6.56
N HIS A 27 5.68 8.39 -5.90
CA HIS A 27 6.23 7.13 -6.38
C HIS A 27 5.11 6.09 -6.44
N LYS A 28 4.83 5.58 -7.63
CA LYS A 28 3.69 4.70 -7.86
C LYS A 28 3.80 3.40 -7.07
N GLY A 29 4.95 2.74 -7.19
CA GLY A 29 5.14 1.46 -6.52
C GLY A 29 5.05 1.58 -5.01
N ILE A 30 5.66 2.60 -4.44
CA ILE A 30 5.65 2.78 -2.99
C ILE A 30 4.24 3.06 -2.50
N ASN A 31 3.50 3.93 -3.19
CA ASN A 31 2.12 4.22 -2.81
C ASN A 31 1.26 2.96 -2.88
N GLU A 32 1.45 2.15 -3.90
CA GLU A 32 0.69 0.92 -4.03
C GLU A 32 1.01 -0.06 -2.90
N TYR A 33 2.31 -0.31 -2.66
CA TYR A 33 2.70 -1.27 -1.63
C TYR A 33 2.31 -0.80 -0.25
N LEU A 34 2.50 0.47 0.04
CA LEU A 34 2.10 1.01 1.34
C LEU A 34 0.59 0.92 1.52
N GLY A 35 -0.16 1.21 0.45
CA GLY A 35 -1.61 1.07 0.51
C GLY A 35 -2.02 -0.36 0.83
N GLU A 36 -1.39 -1.34 0.19
CA GLU A 36 -1.71 -2.73 0.46
C GLU A 36 -1.33 -3.12 1.88
N LEU A 37 -0.23 -2.58 2.38
CA LEU A 37 0.17 -2.82 3.76
C LEU A 37 -0.88 -2.26 4.73
N TYR A 38 -1.41 -1.08 4.44
CA TYR A 38 -2.46 -0.51 5.26
C TYR A 38 -3.72 -1.39 5.26
N VAL A 39 -4.07 -1.95 4.10
CA VAL A 39 -5.20 -2.88 4.04
C VAL A 39 -4.92 -4.09 4.92
N ALA A 40 -3.73 -4.64 4.82
CA ALA A 40 -3.36 -5.84 5.58
C ALA A 40 -3.35 -5.60 7.08
N THR A 41 -3.09 -4.36 7.50
CA THR A 41 -3.06 -4.01 8.92
C THR A 41 -4.36 -3.34 9.37
N ASN A 42 -5.40 -3.45 8.55
CA ASN A 42 -6.75 -2.98 8.89
C ASN A 42 -6.81 -1.46 9.08
N ARG A 43 -6.04 -0.72 8.26
CA ARG A 43 -6.05 0.74 8.28
C ARG A 43 -6.57 1.24 6.93
N MET A 44 -7.82 0.92 6.66
CA MET A 44 -8.43 1.15 5.35
C MET A 44 -8.46 2.62 4.95
N ALA A 45 -8.68 3.51 5.92
CA ALA A 45 -8.72 4.95 5.60
C ALA A 45 -7.38 5.42 5.02
N LEU A 46 -6.27 4.95 5.60
CA LEU A 46 -4.96 5.30 5.10
C LEU A 46 -4.68 4.68 3.74
N ALA A 47 -5.19 3.47 3.53
CA ALA A 47 -5.06 2.81 2.22
C ALA A 47 -5.75 3.63 1.14
N LYS A 48 -6.92 4.17 1.45
CA LYS A 48 -7.66 4.99 0.50
C LYS A 48 -6.94 6.29 0.19
N GLU A 49 -6.20 6.84 1.15
CA GLU A 49 -5.38 8.01 0.90
C GLU A 49 -4.31 7.71 -0.13
N ARG A 50 -3.66 6.54 0.01
CA ARG A 50 -2.65 6.15 -0.99
C ARG A 50 -3.27 5.95 -2.36
N LEU A 51 -4.48 5.39 -2.37
CA LEU A 51 -5.20 5.24 -3.64
C LEU A 51 -5.47 6.59 -4.28
N GLY A 52 -5.82 7.59 -3.48
CA GLY A 52 -6.06 8.94 -3.98
C GLY A 52 -4.83 9.54 -4.66
N VAL A 53 -3.65 9.27 -4.11
CA VAL A 53 -2.42 9.75 -4.73
C VAL A 53 -2.22 9.10 -6.10
N LEU A 54 -2.59 7.82 -6.23
CA LEU A 54 -2.43 7.10 -7.49
C LEU A 54 -3.52 7.42 -8.51
N LYS A 55 -4.58 8.07 -8.10
CA LYS A 55 -5.76 8.26 -8.92
C LYS A 55 -5.45 8.92 -10.27
N ASN A 56 -4.51 9.87 -10.27
CA ASN A 56 -4.21 10.63 -11.46
C ASN A 56 -3.11 10.02 -12.32
N CYS A 57 -2.56 8.88 -11.91
CA CYS A 57 -1.45 8.31 -12.66
C CYS A 57 -1.89 7.54 -13.89
N GLY A 58 -3.14 7.08 -13.93
CA GLY A 58 -3.61 6.24 -15.02
C GLY A 58 -2.83 4.94 -15.14
N CYS A 59 -2.36 4.41 -14.04
CA CYS A 59 -1.41 3.31 -14.02
C CYS A 59 -2.01 2.05 -13.40
N GLU A 60 -1.32 0.92 -13.62
CA GLU A 60 -1.77 -0.36 -13.07
C GLU A 60 -1.75 -0.35 -11.55
N GLU A 61 -0.82 0.38 -10.96
CA GLU A 61 -0.73 0.46 -9.50
C GLU A 61 -2.03 0.95 -8.89
N TYR A 62 -2.70 1.89 -9.55
CA TYR A 62 -3.99 2.37 -9.08
C TYR A 62 -5.01 1.23 -9.09
N ASN A 63 -5.08 0.51 -10.20
CA ASN A 63 -6.06 -0.58 -10.33
C ASN A 63 -5.79 -1.68 -9.32
N GLU A 64 -4.52 -2.03 -9.13
CA GLU A 64 -4.16 -3.09 -8.20
C GLU A 64 -4.55 -2.74 -6.77
N LEU A 65 -4.20 -1.53 -6.34
CA LEU A 65 -4.55 -1.13 -4.99
C LEU A 65 -6.06 -1.01 -4.82
N LYS A 66 -6.75 -0.49 -5.82
CA LYS A 66 -8.20 -0.39 -5.77
C LYS A 66 -8.84 -1.75 -5.58
N GLU A 67 -8.38 -2.75 -6.31
CA GLU A 67 -8.92 -4.10 -6.19
C GLU A 67 -8.65 -4.70 -4.82
N VAL A 68 -7.49 -4.44 -4.27
CA VAL A 68 -7.16 -4.90 -2.93
C VAL A 68 -8.09 -4.26 -1.90
N ILE A 69 -8.33 -2.97 -2.02
CA ILE A 69 -9.23 -2.26 -1.11
C ILE A 69 -10.65 -2.77 -1.24
N GLU A 70 -11.08 -3.06 -2.45
CA GLU A 70 -12.43 -3.57 -2.69
C GLU A 70 -12.59 -5.03 -2.33
N GLY A 71 -11.50 -5.71 -2.08
CA GLY A 71 -11.54 -7.10 -1.66
C GLY A 71 -11.60 -8.10 -2.80
N THR A 72 -11.43 -7.66 -4.04
CA THR A 72 -11.45 -8.54 -5.20
C THR A 72 -10.08 -9.12 -5.49
N LYS A 73 -9.04 -8.64 -4.83
CA LYS A 73 -7.68 -9.13 -5.02
C LYS A 73 -6.99 -9.16 -3.67
N LYS A 74 -6.17 -10.18 -3.45
CA LYS A 74 -5.45 -10.28 -2.18
C LYS A 74 -4.28 -9.31 -2.16
N SER A 75 -4.04 -8.73 -0.99
CA SER A 75 -2.90 -7.88 -0.76
C SER A 75 -1.61 -8.71 -0.86
N LYS A 76 -0.51 -8.03 -1.16
CA LYS A 76 0.81 -8.66 -1.16
C LYS A 76 1.30 -9.00 0.24
N TYR A 77 0.61 -8.56 1.25
CA TYR A 77 0.95 -8.80 2.65
C TYR A 77 -0.01 -9.74 3.39
#